data_40721e1e89e6f93de1c250cb8d64efac
#
_entry.id   40721e1e89e6f93de1c250cb8d64efac
#
_cell.length_a   1.000
_cell.length_b   1.000
_cell.length_c   1.000
_cell.angle_alpha   90.00
_cell.angle_beta   90.00
_cell.angle_gamma   90.00
#
_symmetry.space_group_name_H-M   'P 1'
#
loop_
_entity.id
_entity.type
_entity.pdbx_description
1 polymer ?
#
loop_
_entity_poly.entity_id
_entity_poly.type
_entity_poly.pdbx_seq_one_letter_code
_entity_poly.pdbx_strand_id
1 'polypeptide(L)'
;MGIVDYENFIQTDAAINMGNSGGALVDTEGRLLGINTAIFSRSGGSQGVGFAIPANLARDVMQSLREKGRVVRGYIGTSVQPLTPELAEAMKLKGQATGALIGEVTPKSPSEKTGMKTGDVITSVNGKKVSDPRELRLMIGSMAPGTKVQIEVNREGQKKMFDVELAEMPAAAAEQAPEASPGESAQPEKTTVFGAVVVADVTDDLRTALNLPKEIQGAVIVELDSASPAAQAGLREGDVIQEANKQPVKNAKDLVALSKKLKPNEKILMRVYSQGRSGYVALEPR
;
A
#
# COMPACT_ATOMS: atom_id res chain seq x y z
N MET A 1 -13.15 -3.06 1.92
CA MET A 1 -13.24 -3.92 3.12
C MET A 1 -11.87 -4.36 3.61
N GLY A 2 -10.88 -4.63 2.77
CA GLY A 2 -9.52 -5.03 3.19
C GLY A 2 -9.47 -6.44 3.81
N ILE A 3 -10.37 -7.32 3.40
CA ILE A 3 -10.41 -8.71 3.89
C ILE A 3 -9.30 -9.53 3.21
N VAL A 4 -9.02 -9.26 1.93
CA VAL A 4 -7.91 -9.86 1.17
C VAL A 4 -7.36 -8.87 0.13
N ASP A 5 -6.09 -9.03 -0.25
CA ASP A 5 -5.38 -8.12 -1.17
C ASP A 5 -5.94 -8.09 -2.61
N TYR A 6 -6.67 -9.12 -3.02
CA TYR A 6 -7.24 -9.30 -4.36
C TYR A 6 -8.77 -9.32 -4.34
N GLU A 7 -9.36 -8.30 -3.72
CA GLU A 7 -10.82 -8.16 -3.64
C GLU A 7 -11.37 -7.47 -4.89
N ASN A 8 -12.32 -8.12 -5.53
CA ASN A 8 -13.14 -7.51 -6.58
C ASN A 8 -14.58 -8.02 -6.44
N PHE A 9 -15.15 -7.87 -5.23
CA PHE A 9 -16.46 -8.41 -4.95
C PHE A 9 -17.57 -7.65 -5.68
N ILE A 10 -18.56 -8.41 -6.15
CA ILE A 10 -19.88 -7.89 -6.50
C ILE A 10 -20.61 -7.68 -5.18
N GLN A 11 -21.04 -6.44 -4.90
CA GLN A 11 -21.98 -6.17 -3.82
C GLN A 11 -23.39 -6.41 -4.32
N THR A 12 -24.22 -7.03 -3.48
CA THR A 12 -25.62 -7.36 -3.79
C THR A 12 -26.51 -7.18 -2.57
N ASP A 13 -27.76 -6.86 -2.79
CA ASP A 13 -28.84 -6.85 -1.81
C ASP A 13 -29.59 -8.19 -1.74
N ALA A 14 -29.26 -9.13 -2.61
CA ALA A 14 -29.78 -10.51 -2.52
C ALA A 14 -29.51 -11.09 -1.12
N ALA A 15 -30.45 -11.81 -0.57
CA ALA A 15 -30.38 -12.34 0.78
C ALA A 15 -29.35 -13.45 0.91
N ILE A 16 -28.09 -13.06 1.20
CA ILE A 16 -27.00 -14.01 1.53
C ILE A 16 -27.01 -14.25 3.03
N ASN A 17 -27.07 -15.52 3.42
CA ASN A 17 -27.04 -15.96 4.80
C ASN A 17 -26.07 -17.13 4.97
N MET A 18 -25.84 -17.55 6.21
CA MET A 18 -25.07 -18.74 6.51
C MET A 18 -25.66 -19.96 5.76
N GLY A 19 -24.82 -20.70 5.04
CA GLY A 19 -25.23 -21.78 4.14
C GLY A 19 -25.25 -21.44 2.66
N ASN A 20 -25.33 -20.15 2.29
CA ASN A 20 -25.30 -19.72 0.89
C ASN A 20 -23.86 -19.55 0.33
N SER A 21 -22.83 -19.60 1.19
CA SER A 21 -21.42 -19.47 0.77
C SER A 21 -21.04 -20.61 -0.18
N GLY A 22 -20.41 -20.27 -1.30
CA GLY A 22 -20.11 -21.19 -2.39
C GLY A 22 -21.25 -21.40 -3.38
N GLY A 23 -22.47 -20.91 -3.08
CA GLY A 23 -23.61 -20.92 -3.99
C GLY A 23 -23.50 -19.83 -5.08
N ALA A 24 -24.31 -19.98 -6.12
CA ALA A 24 -24.32 -19.08 -7.26
C ALA A 24 -25.06 -17.78 -6.97
N LEU A 25 -24.48 -16.64 -7.36
CA LEU A 25 -25.20 -15.41 -7.63
C LEU A 25 -25.54 -15.39 -9.13
N VAL A 26 -26.83 -15.33 -9.46
CA VAL A 26 -27.30 -15.35 -10.85
C VAL A 26 -28.12 -14.10 -11.16
N ASP A 27 -28.17 -13.74 -12.44
CA ASP A 27 -29.08 -12.68 -12.90
C ASP A 27 -30.47 -13.24 -13.21
N THR A 28 -31.40 -12.38 -13.69
CA THR A 28 -32.77 -12.74 -14.04
C THR A 28 -32.86 -13.66 -15.24
N GLU A 29 -31.78 -13.83 -16.00
CA GLU A 29 -31.69 -14.74 -17.15
C GLU A 29 -31.03 -16.07 -16.78
N GLY A 30 -30.68 -16.27 -15.48
CA GLY A 30 -30.02 -17.47 -14.98
C GLY A 30 -28.52 -17.55 -15.25
N ARG A 31 -27.88 -16.44 -15.68
CA ARG A 31 -26.45 -16.43 -15.93
C ARG A 31 -25.69 -16.25 -14.64
N LEU A 32 -24.60 -17.01 -14.46
CA LEU A 32 -23.74 -16.93 -13.30
C LEU A 32 -22.97 -15.59 -13.28
N LEU A 33 -23.25 -14.75 -12.30
CA LEU A 33 -22.55 -13.48 -12.04
C LEU A 33 -21.38 -13.66 -11.07
N GLY A 34 -21.56 -14.50 -10.07
CA GLY A 34 -20.54 -14.68 -9.02
C GLY A 34 -20.81 -15.85 -8.10
N ILE A 35 -19.87 -16.05 -7.16
CA ILE A 35 -19.93 -17.07 -6.11
C ILE A 35 -20.11 -16.34 -4.76
N ASN A 36 -21.21 -16.62 -4.06
CA ASN A 36 -21.49 -16.02 -2.76
C ASN A 36 -20.39 -16.35 -1.75
N THR A 37 -19.91 -15.32 -1.01
CA THR A 37 -18.76 -15.52 -0.12
C THR A 37 -18.92 -14.90 1.27
N ALA A 38 -19.40 -13.67 1.37
CA ALA A 38 -19.44 -12.93 2.64
C ALA A 38 -20.66 -12.03 2.74
N ILE A 39 -20.99 -11.65 3.98
CA ILE A 39 -21.98 -10.60 4.30
C ILE A 39 -21.36 -9.55 5.20
N PHE A 40 -21.86 -8.33 5.12
CA PHE A 40 -21.61 -7.31 6.13
C PHE A 40 -22.75 -7.38 7.15
N SER A 41 -22.49 -7.95 8.33
CA SER A 41 -23.53 -8.14 9.33
C SER A 41 -22.95 -8.10 10.76
N ARG A 42 -23.68 -7.43 11.66
CA ARG A 42 -23.40 -7.43 13.11
C ARG A 42 -24.13 -8.56 13.85
N SER A 43 -25.18 -9.10 13.27
CA SER A 43 -26.05 -10.12 13.89
C SER A 43 -25.89 -11.51 13.29
N GLY A 44 -25.02 -11.69 12.27
CA GLY A 44 -24.78 -12.96 11.57
C GLY A 44 -25.81 -13.30 10.48
N GLY A 45 -26.89 -12.52 10.33
CA GLY A 45 -27.87 -12.66 9.25
C GLY A 45 -27.73 -11.55 8.20
N SER A 46 -28.37 -11.74 7.04
CA SER A 46 -28.40 -10.74 5.96
C SER A 46 -29.01 -9.42 6.43
N GLN A 47 -28.33 -8.32 6.17
CA GLN A 47 -28.79 -6.95 6.40
C GLN A 47 -28.90 -6.18 5.07
N GLY A 48 -29.09 -6.89 3.95
CA GLY A 48 -29.17 -6.30 2.61
C GLY A 48 -27.81 -5.91 2.01
N VAL A 49 -26.71 -6.38 2.59
CA VAL A 49 -25.36 -6.16 2.04
C VAL A 49 -24.61 -7.49 2.04
N GLY A 50 -24.55 -8.09 0.86
CA GLY A 50 -23.82 -9.31 0.59
C GLY A 50 -22.73 -9.12 -0.46
N PHE A 51 -21.82 -10.06 -0.55
CA PHE A 51 -20.67 -10.03 -1.44
C PHE A 51 -20.49 -11.36 -2.15
N ALA A 52 -20.21 -11.30 -3.45
CA ALA A 52 -19.90 -12.46 -4.26
C ALA A 52 -18.59 -12.24 -5.04
N ILE A 53 -17.81 -13.30 -5.20
CA ILE A 53 -16.63 -13.32 -6.07
C ILE A 53 -17.12 -13.33 -7.52
N PRO A 54 -16.68 -12.41 -8.40
CA PRO A 54 -17.09 -12.41 -9.81
C PRO A 54 -16.80 -13.74 -10.51
N ALA A 55 -17.74 -14.21 -11.34
CA ALA A 55 -17.63 -15.50 -12.02
C ALA A 55 -16.38 -15.62 -12.92
N ASN A 56 -15.94 -14.52 -13.55
CA ASN A 56 -14.70 -14.49 -14.33
C ASN A 56 -13.45 -14.72 -13.45
N LEU A 57 -13.37 -14.06 -12.29
CA LEU A 57 -12.27 -14.26 -11.35
C LEU A 57 -12.26 -15.69 -10.78
N ALA A 58 -13.43 -16.22 -10.42
CA ALA A 58 -13.55 -17.61 -9.95
C ALA A 58 -13.09 -18.62 -11.02
N ARG A 59 -13.46 -18.40 -12.29
CA ARG A 59 -13.02 -19.23 -13.41
C ARG A 59 -11.51 -19.20 -13.60
N ASP A 60 -10.89 -18.01 -13.55
CA ASP A 60 -9.44 -17.87 -13.74
C ASP A 60 -8.66 -18.56 -12.62
N VAL A 61 -9.12 -18.43 -11.38
CA VAL A 61 -8.57 -19.15 -10.21
C VAL A 61 -8.73 -20.67 -10.37
N MET A 62 -9.93 -21.14 -10.72
CA MET A 62 -10.21 -22.56 -10.96
C MET A 62 -9.29 -23.14 -12.05
N GLN A 63 -9.13 -22.42 -13.16
CA GLN A 63 -8.25 -22.85 -14.25
C GLN A 63 -6.80 -22.94 -13.79
N SER A 64 -6.28 -21.95 -13.05
CA SER A 64 -4.93 -21.96 -12.50
C SER A 64 -4.72 -23.16 -11.55
N LEU A 65 -5.67 -23.45 -10.67
CA LEU A 65 -5.62 -24.59 -9.76
C LEU A 65 -5.63 -25.93 -10.52
N ARG A 66 -6.46 -26.06 -11.55
CA ARG A 66 -6.55 -27.27 -12.38
C ARG A 66 -5.26 -27.54 -13.16
N GLU A 67 -4.66 -26.48 -13.74
CA GLU A 67 -3.50 -26.62 -14.63
C GLU A 67 -2.16 -26.66 -13.87
N LYS A 68 -2.07 -25.93 -12.75
CA LYS A 68 -0.80 -25.71 -12.04
C LYS A 68 -0.80 -26.18 -10.57
N GLY A 69 -1.94 -26.65 -10.07
CA GLY A 69 -2.10 -27.04 -8.66
C GLY A 69 -2.08 -25.87 -7.67
N ARG A 70 -1.87 -24.64 -8.14
CA ARG A 70 -1.81 -23.43 -7.32
C ARG A 70 -2.22 -22.20 -8.11
N VAL A 71 -2.60 -21.14 -7.41
CA VAL A 71 -2.88 -19.84 -8.05
C VAL A 71 -1.57 -19.11 -8.32
N VAL A 72 -1.29 -18.87 -9.59
CA VAL A 72 -0.09 -18.15 -10.06
C VAL A 72 -0.49 -16.76 -10.46
N ARG A 73 0.18 -15.75 -9.90
CA ARG A 73 -0.12 -14.33 -10.16
C ARG A 73 1.07 -13.62 -10.76
N GLY A 74 0.79 -12.71 -11.69
CA GLY A 74 1.79 -11.76 -12.18
C GLY A 74 2.24 -10.81 -11.07
N TYR A 75 3.49 -10.37 -11.14
CA TYR A 75 4.14 -9.55 -10.14
C TYR A 75 5.12 -8.58 -10.80
N ILE A 76 5.09 -7.32 -10.38
CA ILE A 76 6.02 -6.28 -10.86
C ILE A 76 7.08 -5.90 -9.82
N GLY A 77 6.84 -6.19 -8.54
CA GLY A 77 7.79 -5.92 -7.46
C GLY A 77 7.75 -4.49 -6.95
N THR A 78 6.55 -3.97 -6.70
CA THR A 78 6.36 -2.66 -6.08
C THR A 78 5.40 -2.77 -4.90
N SER A 79 5.68 -2.04 -3.82
CA SER A 79 4.70 -1.68 -2.82
C SER A 79 4.01 -0.38 -3.25
N VAL A 80 2.69 -0.36 -3.28
CA VAL A 80 1.91 0.78 -3.76
C VAL A 80 0.87 1.24 -2.75
N GLN A 81 0.62 2.55 -2.72
CA GLN A 81 -0.38 3.20 -1.88
C GLN A 81 -1.28 4.12 -2.71
N PRO A 82 -2.48 4.48 -2.18
CA PRO A 82 -3.34 5.47 -2.81
C PRO A 82 -2.63 6.83 -2.95
N LEU A 83 -2.84 7.49 -4.08
CA LEU A 83 -2.44 8.89 -4.26
C LEU A 83 -3.56 9.77 -3.71
N THR A 84 -3.37 10.33 -2.51
CA THR A 84 -4.31 11.30 -1.95
C THR A 84 -4.08 12.69 -2.55
N PRO A 85 -5.07 13.61 -2.49
CA PRO A 85 -4.88 14.99 -2.96
C PRO A 85 -3.70 15.69 -2.28
N GLU A 86 -3.49 15.46 -0.98
CA GLU A 86 -2.40 16.02 -0.18
C GLU A 86 -1.05 15.53 -0.68
N LEU A 87 -0.94 14.22 -0.98
CA LEU A 87 0.28 13.64 -1.55
C LEU A 87 0.54 14.17 -2.96
N ALA A 88 -0.49 14.27 -3.81
CA ALA A 88 -0.34 14.80 -5.15
C ALA A 88 0.15 16.26 -5.13
N GLU A 89 -0.37 17.08 -4.21
CA GLU A 89 0.07 18.46 -4.02
C GLU A 89 1.51 18.53 -3.50
N ALA A 90 1.85 17.78 -2.44
CA ALA A 90 3.19 17.74 -1.85
C ALA A 90 4.25 17.25 -2.86
N MET A 91 3.86 16.32 -3.74
CA MET A 91 4.72 15.80 -4.82
C MET A 91 4.70 16.69 -6.07
N LYS A 92 3.93 17.79 -6.09
CA LYS A 92 3.79 18.73 -7.22
C LYS A 92 3.28 18.06 -8.51
N LEU A 93 2.42 17.07 -8.37
CA LEU A 93 1.82 16.32 -9.49
C LEU A 93 0.57 17.05 -10.01
N LYS A 94 0.78 18.16 -10.71
CA LYS A 94 -0.30 19.02 -11.24
C LYS A 94 -1.27 18.21 -12.12
N GLY A 95 -2.57 18.27 -11.77
CA GLY A 95 -3.63 17.59 -12.54
C GLY A 95 -3.71 16.07 -12.36
N GLN A 96 -2.82 15.45 -11.57
CA GLN A 96 -2.87 14.04 -11.24
C GLN A 96 -3.67 13.85 -9.96
N ALA A 97 -4.91 13.38 -10.07
CA ALA A 97 -5.78 13.16 -8.91
C ALA A 97 -5.88 11.69 -8.50
N THR A 98 -5.46 10.75 -9.37
CA THR A 98 -5.65 9.30 -9.17
C THR A 98 -4.44 8.52 -9.67
N GLY A 99 -4.25 7.31 -9.15
CA GLY A 99 -3.18 6.39 -9.53
C GLY A 99 -2.67 5.58 -8.34
N ALA A 100 -1.72 4.71 -8.60
CA ALA A 100 -1.03 3.92 -7.58
C ALA A 100 0.38 4.49 -7.36
N LEU A 101 0.59 5.14 -6.21
CA LEU A 101 1.88 5.72 -5.83
C LEU A 101 2.83 4.61 -5.36
N ILE A 102 4.00 4.50 -5.96
CA ILE A 102 5.05 3.56 -5.56
C ILE A 102 5.73 4.06 -4.29
N GLY A 103 5.49 3.38 -3.17
CA GLY A 103 6.17 3.61 -1.89
C GLY A 103 7.53 2.91 -1.83
N GLU A 104 7.64 1.75 -2.51
CA GLU A 104 8.87 0.98 -2.53
C GLU A 104 8.99 0.14 -3.81
N VAL A 105 10.22 -0.03 -4.31
CA VAL A 105 10.56 -0.95 -5.40
C VAL A 105 11.41 -2.07 -4.81
N THR A 106 10.93 -3.30 -4.96
CA THR A 106 11.64 -4.48 -4.45
C THR A 106 12.94 -4.72 -5.22
N PRO A 107 14.07 -4.92 -4.55
CA PRO A 107 15.34 -5.22 -5.20
C PRO A 107 15.23 -6.46 -6.12
N LYS A 108 15.91 -6.40 -7.27
CA LYS A 108 15.94 -7.45 -8.30
C LYS A 108 14.59 -7.77 -8.95
N SER A 109 13.56 -6.95 -8.71
CA SER A 109 12.22 -7.10 -9.28
C SER A 109 12.16 -6.65 -10.75
N PRO A 110 11.08 -7.00 -11.47
CA PRO A 110 10.82 -6.46 -12.82
C PRO A 110 10.82 -4.93 -12.88
N SER A 111 10.19 -4.27 -11.89
CA SER A 111 10.13 -2.81 -11.85
C SER A 111 11.51 -2.16 -11.68
N GLU A 112 12.37 -2.71 -10.81
CA GLU A 112 13.73 -2.19 -10.65
C GLU A 112 14.52 -2.32 -11.95
N LYS A 113 14.45 -3.49 -12.62
CA LYS A 113 15.16 -3.76 -13.89
C LYS A 113 14.79 -2.79 -15.01
N THR A 114 13.56 -2.29 -15.02
CA THR A 114 13.09 -1.32 -16.01
C THR A 114 13.35 0.13 -15.61
N GLY A 115 13.85 0.38 -14.40
CA GLY A 115 14.16 1.73 -13.91
C GLY A 115 12.97 2.49 -13.36
N MET A 116 11.89 1.81 -12.99
CA MET A 116 10.83 2.38 -12.13
C MET A 116 11.41 2.73 -10.77
N LYS A 117 10.90 3.78 -10.14
CA LYS A 117 11.44 4.31 -8.89
C LYS A 117 10.34 4.56 -7.87
N THR A 118 10.74 4.56 -6.62
CA THR A 118 9.96 5.09 -5.50
C THR A 118 9.55 6.53 -5.80
N GLY A 119 8.27 6.87 -5.55
CA GLY A 119 7.68 8.16 -5.89
C GLY A 119 7.07 8.25 -7.29
N ASP A 120 7.21 7.22 -8.15
CA ASP A 120 6.44 7.15 -9.41
C ASP A 120 4.96 6.90 -9.09
N VAL A 121 4.08 7.51 -9.85
CA VAL A 121 2.64 7.22 -9.80
C VAL A 121 2.23 6.45 -11.04
N ILE A 122 1.85 5.18 -10.88
CA ILE A 122 1.35 4.35 -11.98
C ILE A 122 -0.04 4.85 -12.37
N THR A 123 -0.20 5.21 -13.65
CA THR A 123 -1.42 5.82 -14.21
C THR A 123 -2.14 4.93 -15.20
N SER A 124 -1.43 4.03 -15.89
CA SER A 124 -2.05 3.03 -16.77
C SER A 124 -1.21 1.77 -16.92
N VAL A 125 -1.88 0.65 -17.26
CA VAL A 125 -1.28 -0.62 -17.68
C VAL A 125 -1.90 -1.03 -19.00
N ASN A 126 -1.09 -1.23 -20.04
CA ASN A 126 -1.53 -1.55 -21.41
C ASN A 126 -2.59 -0.56 -21.93
N GLY A 127 -2.42 0.74 -21.66
CA GLY A 127 -3.36 1.80 -22.01
C GLY A 127 -4.65 1.85 -21.15
N LYS A 128 -4.89 0.88 -20.28
CA LYS A 128 -6.03 0.89 -19.36
C LYS A 128 -5.67 1.70 -18.12
N LYS A 129 -6.50 2.69 -17.78
CA LYS A 129 -6.28 3.59 -16.64
C LYS A 129 -6.22 2.81 -15.32
N VAL A 130 -5.32 3.23 -14.43
CA VAL A 130 -5.20 2.79 -13.05
C VAL A 130 -5.67 3.92 -12.14
N SER A 131 -6.74 3.70 -11.41
CA SER A 131 -7.32 4.71 -10.52
C SER A 131 -6.79 4.61 -9.09
N ASP A 132 -6.44 3.40 -8.65
CA ASP A 132 -5.98 3.11 -7.30
C ASP A 132 -5.08 1.84 -7.25
N PRO A 133 -4.42 1.57 -6.11
CA PRO A 133 -3.57 0.38 -5.91
C PRO A 133 -4.28 -0.96 -6.08
N ARG A 134 -5.57 -1.03 -5.72
CA ARG A 134 -6.37 -2.25 -5.83
C ARG A 134 -6.57 -2.62 -7.29
N GLU A 135 -6.96 -1.65 -8.11
CA GLU A 135 -7.13 -1.86 -9.56
C GLU A 135 -5.81 -2.32 -10.20
N LEU A 136 -4.69 -1.69 -9.85
CA LEU A 136 -3.35 -2.12 -10.30
C LEU A 136 -3.07 -3.58 -9.94
N ARG A 137 -3.29 -3.96 -8.66
CA ARG A 137 -3.04 -5.33 -8.20
C ARG A 137 -3.89 -6.35 -8.95
N LEU A 138 -5.18 -6.05 -9.16
CA LEU A 138 -6.08 -6.92 -9.93
C LEU A 138 -5.64 -7.08 -11.38
N MET A 139 -5.27 -5.97 -12.05
CA MET A 139 -4.78 -6.01 -13.43
C MET A 139 -3.53 -6.88 -13.56
N ILE A 140 -2.50 -6.59 -12.75
CA ILE A 140 -1.22 -7.31 -12.80
C ILE A 140 -1.40 -8.76 -12.35
N GLY A 141 -2.11 -9.00 -11.25
CA GLY A 141 -2.29 -10.34 -10.68
C GLY A 141 -3.13 -11.29 -11.55
N SER A 142 -3.96 -10.77 -12.46
CA SER A 142 -4.73 -11.58 -13.42
C SER A 142 -3.91 -12.03 -14.63
N MET A 143 -2.74 -11.45 -14.86
CA MET A 143 -1.88 -11.79 -15.99
C MET A 143 -0.87 -12.88 -15.61
N ALA A 144 -0.52 -13.74 -16.55
CA ALA A 144 0.47 -14.79 -16.33
C ALA A 144 1.89 -14.20 -16.18
N PRO A 145 2.75 -14.80 -15.32
CA PRO A 145 4.20 -14.51 -15.36
C PRO A 145 4.79 -14.70 -16.77
N GLY A 146 5.77 -13.88 -17.12
CA GLY A 146 6.34 -13.81 -18.46
C GLY A 146 5.57 -12.91 -19.43
N THR A 147 4.36 -12.44 -19.06
CA THR A 147 3.63 -11.47 -19.86
C THR A 147 4.34 -10.12 -19.86
N LYS A 148 4.56 -9.53 -21.02
CA LYS A 148 5.07 -8.16 -21.15
C LYS A 148 3.92 -7.18 -21.10
N VAL A 149 4.02 -6.20 -20.22
CA VAL A 149 3.03 -5.15 -20.02
C VAL A 149 3.68 -3.78 -20.17
N GLN A 150 2.96 -2.85 -20.76
CA GLN A 150 3.38 -1.46 -20.84
C GLN A 150 2.77 -0.68 -19.69
N ILE A 151 3.61 -0.07 -18.84
CA ILE A 151 3.21 0.68 -17.67
C ILE A 151 3.54 2.17 -17.88
N GLU A 152 2.50 3.02 -17.84
CA GLU A 152 2.69 4.47 -17.82
C GLU A 152 2.77 4.93 -16.36
N VAL A 153 3.78 5.75 -16.05
CA VAL A 153 3.90 6.42 -14.77
C VAL A 153 4.00 7.92 -14.94
N ASN A 154 3.56 8.65 -13.94
CA ASN A 154 3.86 10.06 -13.75
C ASN A 154 5.02 10.18 -12.76
N ARG A 155 6.17 10.68 -13.22
CA ARG A 155 7.36 10.97 -12.40
C ARG A 155 7.59 12.46 -12.40
N GLU A 156 7.33 13.13 -11.28
CA GLU A 156 7.53 14.58 -11.13
C GLU A 156 6.82 15.43 -12.20
N GLY A 157 5.61 15.03 -12.56
CA GLY A 157 4.81 15.71 -13.59
C GLY A 157 5.10 15.30 -15.02
N GLN A 158 6.08 14.41 -15.25
CA GLN A 158 6.42 13.87 -16.56
C GLN A 158 5.90 12.44 -16.75
N LYS A 159 5.25 12.17 -17.86
CA LYS A 159 4.85 10.83 -18.26
C LYS A 159 6.04 10.03 -18.74
N LYS A 160 6.18 8.81 -18.23
CA LYS A 160 7.19 7.84 -18.67
C LYS A 160 6.54 6.49 -18.90
N MET A 161 7.02 5.76 -19.93
CA MET A 161 6.55 4.43 -20.28
C MET A 161 7.63 3.41 -19.96
N PHE A 162 7.23 2.27 -19.40
CA PHE A 162 8.10 1.16 -19.08
C PHE A 162 7.49 -0.14 -19.62
N ASP A 163 8.29 -0.92 -20.35
CA ASP A 163 7.93 -2.27 -20.76
C ASP A 163 8.43 -3.24 -19.70
N VAL A 164 7.52 -3.84 -18.95
CA VAL A 164 7.79 -4.68 -17.79
C VAL A 164 7.39 -6.12 -18.11
N GLU A 165 8.30 -7.06 -17.98
CA GLU A 165 7.99 -8.48 -18.03
C GLU A 165 7.63 -8.98 -16.63
N LEU A 166 6.40 -9.46 -16.47
CA LEU A 166 5.87 -9.89 -15.18
C LEU A 166 6.65 -11.11 -14.65
N ALA A 167 7.08 -11.06 -13.41
CA ALA A 167 7.56 -12.24 -12.68
C ALA A 167 6.38 -12.98 -12.01
N GLU A 168 6.65 -14.15 -11.48
CA GLU A 168 5.73 -14.81 -10.56
C GLU A 168 5.80 -14.15 -9.18
N MET A 169 4.64 -13.96 -8.56
CA MET A 169 4.55 -13.42 -7.20
C MET A 169 5.20 -14.37 -6.20
N PRO A 170 6.22 -13.95 -5.42
CA PRO A 170 6.82 -14.78 -4.39
C PRO A 170 5.81 -15.16 -3.31
N ALA A 171 5.88 -16.39 -2.79
CA ALA A 171 4.97 -16.87 -1.73
C ALA A 171 5.01 -15.98 -0.49
N ALA A 172 6.20 -15.49 -0.09
CA ALA A 172 6.37 -14.57 1.03
C ALA A 172 5.70 -13.19 0.83
N ALA A 173 5.45 -12.76 -0.41
CA ALA A 173 4.74 -11.51 -0.70
C ALA A 173 3.22 -11.66 -0.62
N ALA A 174 2.70 -12.89 -0.57
CA ALA A 174 1.28 -13.19 -0.47
C ALA A 174 0.77 -13.23 0.99
N GLU A 175 1.66 -13.32 1.99
CA GLU A 175 1.31 -13.57 3.41
C GLU A 175 1.49 -12.36 4.34
N GLN A 176 1.86 -11.18 3.84
CA GLN A 176 2.12 -10.03 4.69
C GLN A 176 0.83 -9.30 5.11
N ALA A 177 0.15 -9.84 6.13
CA ALA A 177 -0.74 -9.09 6.99
C ALA A 177 0.03 -8.68 8.28
N PRO A 178 -0.14 -7.45 8.81
CA PRO A 178 0.65 -6.98 9.93
C PRO A 178 0.11 -7.49 11.26
N GLU A 179 0.96 -8.14 12.06
CA GLU A 179 0.75 -8.27 13.49
C GLU A 179 1.73 -7.36 14.24
N ALA A 180 1.18 -6.48 15.07
CA ALA A 180 1.94 -5.60 15.94
C ALA A 180 1.89 -6.10 17.37
N SER A 181 3.05 -6.17 18.04
CA SER A 181 3.12 -6.26 19.50
C SER A 181 4.25 -5.37 20.02
N PRO A 182 4.03 -4.56 21.05
CA PRO A 182 5.05 -3.67 21.60
C PRO A 182 5.88 -4.35 22.68
N GLY A 183 7.19 -4.16 22.63
CA GLY A 183 8.14 -4.51 23.67
C GLY A 183 8.88 -3.27 24.17
N GLU A 184 8.93 -3.12 25.47
CA GLU A 184 9.47 -1.98 26.22
C GLU A 184 10.97 -2.21 26.54
N SER A 185 11.87 -1.29 26.10
CA SER A 185 13.17 -1.08 26.79
C SER A 185 14.01 0.03 26.15
N ALA A 186 14.85 0.65 27.01
CA ALA A 186 15.94 1.60 26.84
C ALA A 186 15.62 2.96 26.17
N GLN A 187 15.88 4.05 26.91
CA GLN A 187 15.57 5.42 26.49
C GLN A 187 16.69 6.01 25.61
N PRO A 188 16.46 6.16 24.29
CA PRO A 188 17.30 6.99 23.43
C PRO A 188 17.09 8.48 23.70
N GLU A 189 18.06 9.32 23.33
CA GLU A 189 17.87 10.79 23.37
C GLU A 189 16.64 11.18 22.54
N LYS A 190 15.62 11.66 23.23
CA LYS A 190 14.31 12.02 22.65
C LYS A 190 14.33 13.49 22.25
N THR A 191 13.90 13.78 21.03
CA THR A 191 13.78 15.14 20.53
C THR A 191 12.41 15.35 19.89
N THR A 192 11.72 16.44 20.28
CA THR A 192 10.41 16.77 19.71
C THR A 192 10.55 17.52 18.39
N VAL A 193 9.80 17.07 17.38
CA VAL A 193 9.65 17.71 16.06
C VAL A 193 8.18 17.94 15.75
N PHE A 194 7.89 18.92 14.90
CA PHE A 194 6.51 19.25 14.49
C PHE A 194 5.54 19.47 15.65
N GLY A 195 6.06 19.92 16.81
CA GLY A 195 5.28 20.26 17.99
C GLY A 195 4.69 19.09 18.81
N ALA A 196 4.62 17.89 18.25
CA ALA A 196 3.91 16.77 18.88
C ALA A 196 4.50 15.38 18.60
N VAL A 197 5.60 15.29 17.86
CA VAL A 197 6.26 14.03 17.48
C VAL A 197 7.59 13.95 18.19
N VAL A 198 7.77 12.96 19.03
CA VAL A 198 9.06 12.70 19.69
C VAL A 198 9.80 11.64 18.90
N VAL A 199 11.00 11.98 18.44
CA VAL A 199 11.82 11.09 17.63
C VAL A 199 13.15 10.77 18.30
N ALA A 200 13.71 9.62 17.93
CA ALA A 200 15.00 9.15 18.39
C ALA A 200 15.79 8.50 17.26
N ASP A 201 17.08 8.28 17.46
CA ASP A 201 17.91 7.51 16.54
C ASP A 201 17.54 6.02 16.58
N VAL A 202 17.63 5.34 15.43
CA VAL A 202 17.44 3.88 15.35
C VAL A 202 18.66 3.19 15.97
N THR A 203 18.56 2.88 17.26
CA THR A 203 19.56 2.08 17.99
C THR A 203 19.37 0.58 17.73
N ASP A 204 20.36 -0.25 18.07
CA ASP A 204 20.25 -1.71 17.93
C ASP A 204 19.14 -2.29 18.81
N ASP A 205 18.89 -1.70 19.99
CA ASP A 205 17.80 -2.09 20.88
C ASP A 205 16.43 -1.79 20.25
N LEU A 206 16.24 -0.57 19.72
CA LEU A 206 15.02 -0.18 19.01
C LEU A 206 14.83 -1.00 17.72
N ARG A 207 15.92 -1.28 17.01
CA ARG A 207 15.89 -2.14 15.83
C ARG A 207 15.35 -3.53 16.15
N THR A 208 15.84 -4.11 17.25
CA THR A 208 15.39 -5.42 17.71
C THR A 208 13.94 -5.38 18.21
N ALA A 209 13.60 -4.39 19.04
CA ALA A 209 12.25 -4.25 19.60
C ALA A 209 11.17 -4.03 18.53
N LEU A 210 11.49 -3.27 17.47
CA LEU A 210 10.58 -2.96 16.37
C LEU A 210 10.75 -3.90 15.16
N ASN A 211 11.58 -4.94 15.28
CA ASN A 211 11.89 -5.89 14.20
C ASN A 211 12.27 -5.20 12.87
N LEU A 212 13.09 -4.14 12.95
CA LEU A 212 13.50 -3.36 11.78
C LEU A 212 14.61 -4.06 10.99
N PRO A 213 14.49 -4.18 9.66
CA PRO A 213 15.59 -4.63 8.80
C PRO A 213 16.85 -3.80 8.99
N LYS A 214 18.03 -4.41 8.79
CA LYS A 214 19.33 -3.75 8.98
C LYS A 214 19.54 -2.53 8.07
N GLU A 215 18.91 -2.56 6.92
CA GLU A 215 18.98 -1.52 5.89
C GLU A 215 18.17 -0.27 6.23
N ILE A 216 17.21 -0.37 7.16
CA ILE A 216 16.36 0.74 7.56
C ILE A 216 17.17 1.70 8.45
N GLN A 217 17.29 2.93 7.94
CA GLN A 217 17.91 4.07 8.64
C GLN A 217 16.92 5.22 8.69
N GLY A 218 17.02 6.07 9.70
CA GLY A 218 16.14 7.21 9.84
C GLY A 218 15.96 7.66 11.28
N ALA A 219 14.91 8.45 11.51
CA ALA A 219 14.45 8.85 12.83
C ALA A 219 13.20 8.05 13.19
N VAL A 220 13.24 7.28 14.28
CA VAL A 220 12.11 6.51 14.77
C VAL A 220 11.20 7.38 15.63
N ILE A 221 9.88 7.27 15.42
CA ILE A 221 8.87 7.92 16.26
C ILE A 221 8.71 7.10 17.54
N VAL A 222 9.05 7.67 18.67
CA VAL A 222 8.99 7.01 19.98
C VAL A 222 7.80 7.44 20.82
N GLU A 223 7.28 8.66 20.59
CA GLU A 223 6.03 9.15 21.21
C GLU A 223 5.29 10.01 20.20
N LEU A 224 3.97 9.86 20.16
CA LEU A 224 3.10 10.60 19.24
C LEU A 224 1.79 10.96 19.94
N ASP A 225 1.48 12.25 20.02
CA ASP A 225 0.16 12.66 20.46
C ASP A 225 -0.90 12.23 19.44
N SER A 226 -1.84 11.39 19.90
CA SER A 226 -2.92 10.85 19.07
C SER A 226 -3.86 11.91 18.49
N ALA A 227 -3.93 13.10 19.10
CA ALA A 227 -4.70 14.23 18.61
C ALA A 227 -3.92 15.12 17.65
N SER A 228 -2.62 14.87 17.45
CA SER A 228 -1.75 15.68 16.61
C SER A 228 -2.06 15.58 15.11
N PRO A 229 -1.71 16.61 14.32
CA PRO A 229 -1.76 16.53 12.86
C PRO A 229 -0.94 15.37 12.28
N ALA A 230 0.14 14.99 12.96
CA ALA A 230 0.98 13.87 12.54
C ALA A 230 0.27 12.52 12.66
N ALA A 231 -0.46 12.29 13.76
CA ALA A 231 -1.30 11.10 13.93
C ALA A 231 -2.47 11.08 12.92
N GLN A 232 -3.09 12.24 12.67
CA GLN A 232 -4.16 12.38 11.66
C GLN A 232 -3.65 12.12 10.23
N ALA A 233 -2.39 12.45 9.94
CA ALA A 233 -1.73 12.14 8.68
C ALA A 233 -1.36 10.66 8.53
N GLY A 234 -1.53 9.84 9.58
CA GLY A 234 -1.31 8.40 9.57
C GLY A 234 0.03 7.95 10.13
N LEU A 235 0.83 8.83 10.74
CA LEU A 235 2.03 8.45 11.47
C LEU A 235 1.67 7.72 12.76
N ARG A 236 2.54 6.81 13.18
CA ARG A 236 2.39 6.00 14.40
C ARG A 236 3.70 5.87 15.15
N GLU A 237 3.62 5.55 16.42
CA GLU A 237 4.78 5.12 17.19
C GLU A 237 5.40 3.86 16.56
N GLY A 238 6.72 3.78 16.53
CA GLY A 238 7.47 2.74 15.84
C GLY A 238 7.74 2.99 14.35
N ASP A 239 7.12 3.99 13.74
CA ASP A 239 7.43 4.38 12.37
C ASP A 239 8.83 5.00 12.27
N VAL A 240 9.54 4.73 11.16
CA VAL A 240 10.87 5.30 10.90
C VAL A 240 10.80 6.27 9.73
N ILE A 241 11.07 7.54 9.99
CA ILE A 241 11.14 8.59 8.96
C ILE A 241 12.50 8.49 8.27
N GLN A 242 12.49 8.10 7.00
CA GLN A 242 13.68 7.86 6.17
C GLN A 242 14.05 9.07 5.30
N GLU A 243 13.07 9.90 4.95
CA GLU A 243 13.24 11.05 4.06
C GLU A 243 12.23 12.14 4.42
N ALA A 244 12.62 13.39 4.29
CA ALA A 244 11.76 14.55 4.47
C ALA A 244 12.04 15.56 3.34
N ASN A 245 10.99 15.93 2.57
CA ASN A 245 11.10 16.81 1.39
C ASN A 245 12.21 16.37 0.43
N LYS A 246 12.31 15.07 0.11
CA LYS A 246 13.33 14.45 -0.75
C LYS A 246 14.76 14.54 -0.22
N GLN A 247 14.93 14.91 1.05
CA GLN A 247 16.23 14.90 1.72
C GLN A 247 16.31 13.68 2.65
N PRO A 248 17.37 12.85 2.55
CA PRO A 248 17.49 11.67 3.39
C PRO A 248 17.64 12.07 4.86
N VAL A 249 16.95 11.32 5.72
CA VAL A 249 17.04 11.41 7.18
C VAL A 249 17.78 10.16 7.65
N LYS A 250 18.96 10.34 8.24
CA LYS A 250 19.78 9.23 8.75
C LYS A 250 19.62 9.03 10.25
N ASN A 251 19.22 10.07 10.96
CA ASN A 251 19.08 10.12 12.42
C ASN A 251 18.08 11.22 12.83
N ALA A 252 17.74 11.28 14.12
CA ALA A 252 16.84 12.28 14.67
C ALA A 252 17.32 13.71 14.47
N LYS A 253 18.66 13.96 14.54
CA LYS A 253 19.24 15.31 14.36
C LYS A 253 19.00 15.85 12.96
N ASP A 254 19.08 14.99 11.93
CA ASP A 254 18.78 15.38 10.55
C ASP A 254 17.34 15.85 10.41
N LEU A 255 16.40 15.10 11.00
CA LEU A 255 14.96 15.46 10.95
C LEU A 255 14.69 16.77 11.70
N VAL A 256 15.30 16.98 12.85
CA VAL A 256 15.22 18.24 13.60
C VAL A 256 15.76 19.42 12.78
N ALA A 257 16.90 19.21 12.11
CA ALA A 257 17.47 20.26 11.27
C ALA A 257 16.57 20.62 10.08
N LEU A 258 15.88 19.62 9.51
CA LEU A 258 14.92 19.81 8.43
C LEU A 258 13.64 20.48 8.94
N SER A 259 13.12 20.07 10.11
CA SER A 259 11.90 20.63 10.69
C SER A 259 12.04 22.13 10.99
N LYS A 260 13.22 22.58 11.45
CA LYS A 260 13.51 23.99 11.72
C LYS A 260 13.57 24.87 10.48
N LYS A 261 13.75 24.30 9.29
CA LYS A 261 13.79 25.05 8.01
C LYS A 261 12.41 25.21 7.39
N LEU A 262 11.40 24.53 7.89
CA LEU A 262 10.03 24.64 7.38
C LEU A 262 9.42 25.98 7.74
N LYS A 263 8.70 26.55 6.79
CA LYS A 263 7.88 27.73 7.03
C LYS A 263 6.58 27.33 7.76
N PRO A 264 5.97 28.24 8.52
CA PRO A 264 4.63 28.00 9.06
C PRO A 264 3.66 27.56 7.95
N ASN A 265 2.87 26.51 8.20
CA ASN A 265 1.90 25.94 7.27
C ASN A 265 2.51 25.34 5.96
N GLU A 266 3.82 25.12 5.91
CA GLU A 266 4.44 24.42 4.79
C GLU A 266 4.24 22.91 4.94
N LYS A 267 3.61 22.28 3.95
CA LYS A 267 3.45 20.83 3.90
C LYS A 267 4.80 20.14 3.73
N ILE A 268 5.06 19.14 4.54
CA ILE A 268 6.24 18.29 4.44
C ILE A 268 5.84 16.93 3.89
N LEU A 269 6.54 16.50 2.85
CA LEU A 269 6.44 15.14 2.31
C LEU A 269 7.48 14.27 3.00
N MET A 270 7.04 13.23 3.68
CA MET A 270 7.92 12.28 4.35
C MET A 270 7.81 10.90 3.73
N ARG A 271 8.93 10.22 3.57
CA ARG A 271 8.99 8.80 3.31
C ARG A 271 9.19 8.08 4.64
N VAL A 272 8.29 7.17 4.94
CA VAL A 272 8.18 6.52 6.25
C VAL A 272 8.18 5.01 6.06
N TYR A 273 8.98 4.32 6.84
CA TYR A 273 8.89 2.87 6.98
C TYR A 273 7.97 2.55 8.14
N SER A 274 6.91 1.83 7.85
CA SER A 274 5.85 1.45 8.80
C SER A 274 5.39 0.04 8.51
N GLN A 275 5.30 -0.80 9.53
CA GLN A 275 4.73 -2.15 9.43
C GLN A 275 5.31 -2.99 8.26
N GLY A 276 6.64 -3.00 8.11
CA GLY A 276 7.32 -3.83 7.13
C GLY A 276 7.41 -3.26 5.71
N ARG A 277 6.91 -2.04 5.45
CA ARG A 277 6.94 -1.42 4.11
C ARG A 277 7.16 0.08 4.17
N SER A 278 7.75 0.63 3.11
CA SER A 278 7.92 2.08 2.98
C SER A 278 6.75 2.71 2.22
N GLY A 279 6.34 3.89 2.67
CA GLY A 279 5.28 4.68 2.06
C GLY A 279 5.53 6.18 2.21
N TYR A 280 4.63 6.98 1.67
CA TYR A 280 4.67 8.43 1.77
C TYR A 280 3.56 8.97 2.66
N VAL A 281 3.90 9.97 3.45
CA VAL A 281 2.97 10.74 4.29
C VAL A 281 3.19 12.22 4.01
N ALA A 282 2.12 12.96 3.80
CA ALA A 282 2.14 14.42 3.73
C ALA A 282 1.61 14.98 5.06
N LEU A 283 2.39 15.80 5.72
CA LEU A 283 2.06 16.45 6.99
C LEU A 283 2.07 17.96 6.81
N GLU A 284 1.05 18.64 7.32
CA GLU A 284 1.01 20.08 7.52
C GLU A 284 1.22 20.36 9.01
N PRO A 285 2.46 20.66 9.44
CA PRO A 285 2.72 20.98 10.84
C PRO A 285 2.09 22.34 11.17
N ARG A 286 1.30 22.38 12.22
CA ARG A 286 0.74 23.62 12.77
C ARG A 286 1.71 24.30 13.71
#